data_547db1fa64e83820bfae12a2d4d7fea2
#
_entry.id   547db1fa64e83820bfae12a2d4d7fea2
#
_cell.length_a   1.000
_cell.length_b   1.000
_cell.length_c   1.000
_cell.angle_alpha   90.00
_cell.angle_beta   90.00
_cell.angle_gamma   90.00
#
_symmetry.space_group_name_H-M   'P 1'
#
loop_
_entity.id
_entity.type
_entity.pdbx_description
1 polymer ?
#
loop_
_entity_poly.entity_id
_entity_poly.type
_entity_poly.pdbx_seq_one_letter_code
_entity_poly.pdbx_strand_id
1 'polypeptide(L)'
;MAVATTLAATLACSSEPEDYSSKVAAQRALKDEMFASSSPQSPVPADKKASLVPLAYFPIDEMYAVPAALEPAAERTRLQVPTSTGKIRDIERIGTLKFTVKGRAMRLTAFHELDQPQITRLFVPFSDLTTGTETYSAGRYMELDPTPTGIYVVDFNVAYHPYCYYNAEYDCPYPPKENRLEMPIRAGERLPKASSSVP
;
A
#
# COMPACT_ATOMS: atom_id res chain seq x y z
N MET A 1 66.98 3.08 18.92
CA MET A 1 65.90 3.54 18.00
C MET A 1 64.73 2.60 18.22
N ALA A 2 63.69 3.09 18.88
CA ALA A 2 62.47 2.32 19.12
C ALA A 2 61.39 2.73 18.07
N VAL A 3 60.93 1.79 17.28
CA VAL A 3 59.86 1.99 16.28
C VAL A 3 58.55 1.73 16.98
N ALA A 4 57.72 2.76 17.14
CA ALA A 4 56.38 2.65 17.66
C ALA A 4 55.43 2.33 16.50
N THR A 5 54.85 1.13 16.51
CA THR A 5 53.82 0.69 15.52
C THR A 5 52.45 1.11 16.04
N THR A 6 51.86 2.13 15.44
CA THR A 6 50.49 2.55 15.73
C THR A 6 49.51 1.62 15.00
N LEU A 7 48.72 0.88 15.78
CA LEU A 7 47.64 0.03 15.29
C LEU A 7 46.38 0.89 15.08
N ALA A 8 46.03 1.15 13.83
CA ALA A 8 44.77 1.83 13.48
C ALA A 8 43.61 0.83 13.55
N ALA A 9 42.76 0.99 14.55
CA ALA A 9 41.48 0.23 14.63
C ALA A 9 40.48 0.83 13.66
N THR A 10 40.18 0.13 12.57
CA THR A 10 39.09 0.45 11.69
C THR A 10 37.76 0.00 12.34
N LEU A 11 36.94 0.96 12.80
CA LEU A 11 35.56 0.70 13.14
C LEU A 11 34.82 0.36 11.85
N ALA A 12 34.55 -0.92 11.62
CA ALA A 12 33.59 -1.34 10.64
C ALA A 12 32.20 -1.08 11.22
N CYS A 13 31.48 -0.06 10.74
CA CYS A 13 30.06 0.07 10.96
C CYS A 13 29.37 -1.07 10.17
N SER A 14 29.13 -2.19 10.84
CA SER A 14 28.17 -3.20 10.35
C SER A 14 26.78 -2.66 10.63
N SER A 15 26.12 -2.08 9.62
CA SER A 15 24.67 -1.89 9.70
C SER A 15 24.04 -3.28 9.70
N GLU A 16 23.49 -3.70 10.82
CA GLU A 16 22.60 -4.88 10.84
C GLU A 16 21.49 -4.68 9.81
N PRO A 17 21.07 -5.76 9.09
CA PRO A 17 19.96 -5.67 8.16
C PRO A 17 18.74 -5.19 8.94
N GLU A 18 18.16 -4.08 8.47
CA GLU A 18 16.99 -3.48 9.09
C GLU A 18 15.85 -4.49 9.10
N ASP A 19 15.31 -4.75 10.28
CA ASP A 19 14.18 -5.64 10.51
C ASP A 19 12.94 -5.19 9.71
N TYR A 20 12.16 -6.16 9.18
CA TYR A 20 10.99 -5.89 8.37
C TYR A 20 10.01 -4.92 9.05
N SER A 21 9.71 -5.15 10.33
CA SER A 21 8.78 -4.31 11.09
C SER A 21 9.28 -2.88 11.21
N SER A 22 10.57 -2.68 11.39
CA SER A 22 11.23 -1.38 11.42
C SER A 22 11.12 -0.65 10.08
N LYS A 23 11.30 -1.36 8.97
CA LYS A 23 11.11 -0.79 7.62
C LYS A 23 9.69 -0.31 7.39
N VAL A 24 8.69 -1.14 7.69
CA VAL A 24 7.28 -0.78 7.54
C VAL A 24 6.93 0.39 8.47
N ALA A 25 7.42 0.39 9.70
CA ALA A 25 7.19 1.49 10.65
C ALA A 25 7.79 2.81 10.14
N ALA A 26 9.01 2.78 9.60
CA ALA A 26 9.66 3.95 9.01
C ALA A 26 8.88 4.49 7.79
N GLN A 27 8.40 3.62 6.90
CA GLN A 27 7.57 4.02 5.77
C GLN A 27 6.26 4.68 6.21
N ARG A 28 5.60 4.14 7.25
CA ARG A 28 4.38 4.72 7.83
C ARG A 28 4.65 6.10 8.45
N ALA A 29 5.76 6.25 9.19
CA ALA A 29 6.15 7.53 9.77
C ALA A 29 6.43 8.60 8.71
N LEU A 30 7.16 8.27 7.63
CA LEU A 30 7.38 9.17 6.49
C LEU A 30 6.07 9.59 5.81
N LYS A 31 5.13 8.65 5.67
CA LYS A 31 3.81 8.97 5.12
C LYS A 31 3.02 9.90 6.04
N ASP A 32 3.01 9.63 7.34
CA ASP A 32 2.36 10.49 8.33
C ASP A 32 2.94 11.90 8.31
N GLU A 33 4.25 12.03 8.26
CA GLU A 33 4.94 13.32 8.17
C GLU A 33 4.55 14.08 6.89
N MET A 34 4.54 13.41 5.75
CA MET A 34 4.13 14.00 4.48
C MET A 34 2.67 14.44 4.52
N PHE A 35 1.76 13.64 5.09
CA PHE A 35 0.33 13.96 5.20
C PHE A 35 0.06 15.09 6.21
N ALA A 36 0.84 15.19 7.28
CA ALA A 36 0.79 16.29 8.24
C ALA A 36 1.33 17.60 7.67
N SER A 37 2.23 17.53 6.69
CA SER A 37 2.94 18.70 6.15
C SER A 37 2.02 19.69 5.44
N SER A 38 2.47 20.93 5.28
CA SER A 38 1.79 21.95 4.46
C SER A 38 2.10 21.81 2.96
N SER A 39 2.79 20.73 2.56
CA SER A 39 3.14 20.48 1.17
C SER A 39 1.91 20.32 0.29
N PRO A 40 1.94 20.83 -0.96
CA PRO A 40 0.90 20.55 -1.96
C PRO A 40 0.74 19.06 -2.28
N GLN A 41 1.72 18.22 -1.96
CA GLN A 41 1.65 16.77 -2.13
C GLN A 41 0.80 16.08 -1.03
N SER A 42 0.51 16.76 0.10
CA SER A 42 -0.38 16.21 1.11
C SER A 42 -1.81 16.16 0.59
N PRO A 43 -2.45 14.98 0.55
CA PRO A 43 -3.85 14.88 0.14
C PRO A 43 -4.81 15.33 1.24
N VAL A 44 -4.32 15.63 2.46
CA VAL A 44 -5.15 15.98 3.62
C VAL A 44 -5.36 17.48 3.67
N PRO A 45 -6.61 17.98 3.52
CA PRO A 45 -6.92 19.38 3.70
C PRO A 45 -6.54 19.90 5.09
N ALA A 46 -6.14 21.17 5.18
CA ALA A 46 -5.62 21.75 6.42
C ALA A 46 -6.61 21.63 7.60
N ASP A 47 -7.88 21.79 7.35
CA ASP A 47 -8.99 21.70 8.33
C ASP A 47 -9.25 20.27 8.82
N LYS A 48 -8.81 19.25 8.06
CA LYS A 48 -8.98 17.83 8.41
C LYS A 48 -7.75 17.19 9.05
N LYS A 49 -6.59 17.85 9.04
CA LYS A 49 -5.35 17.26 9.57
C LYS A 49 -5.46 16.80 11.01
N ALA A 50 -6.05 17.62 11.88
CA ALA A 50 -6.19 17.28 13.30
C ALA A 50 -7.01 16.00 13.56
N SER A 51 -7.90 15.60 12.64
CA SER A 51 -8.74 14.41 12.76
C SER A 51 -8.24 13.19 12.01
N LEU A 52 -7.39 13.38 10.98
CA LEU A 52 -6.95 12.30 10.09
C LEU A 52 -5.47 11.95 10.24
N VAL A 53 -4.67 12.78 10.90
CA VAL A 53 -3.24 12.55 11.10
C VAL A 53 -2.93 12.55 12.60
N PRO A 54 -2.11 11.58 13.10
CA PRO A 54 -1.47 10.51 12.35
C PRO A 54 -2.46 9.50 11.79
N LEU A 55 -2.08 8.87 10.68
CA LEU A 55 -2.93 7.87 10.02
C LEU A 55 -3.12 6.65 10.92
N ALA A 56 -4.27 6.02 10.84
CA ALA A 56 -4.54 4.82 11.59
C ALA A 56 -4.12 3.57 10.83
N TYR A 57 -3.40 2.66 11.50
CA TYR A 57 -2.93 1.41 10.92
C TYR A 57 -3.34 0.21 11.78
N PHE A 58 -3.47 -0.94 11.14
CA PHE A 58 -3.42 -2.22 11.84
C PHE A 58 -1.99 -2.50 12.35
N PRO A 59 -1.80 -3.33 13.39
CA PRO A 59 -0.48 -3.81 13.78
C PRO A 59 0.26 -4.41 12.59
N ILE A 60 1.59 -4.24 12.56
CA ILE A 60 2.43 -4.88 11.55
C ILE A 60 2.43 -6.38 11.81
N ASP A 61 2.19 -7.17 10.75
CA ASP A 61 2.19 -8.63 10.80
C ASP A 61 2.81 -9.14 9.49
N GLU A 62 4.01 -9.72 9.60
CA GLU A 62 4.78 -10.23 8.45
C GLU A 62 4.05 -11.32 7.66
N MET A 63 3.11 -12.03 8.28
CA MET A 63 2.27 -13.01 7.59
C MET A 63 1.38 -12.40 6.51
N TYR A 64 1.29 -11.08 6.44
CA TYR A 64 0.60 -10.34 5.39
C TYR A 64 1.54 -9.77 4.31
N ALA A 65 2.84 -10.05 4.36
CA ALA A 65 3.82 -9.77 3.32
C ALA A 65 4.22 -11.08 2.65
N VAL A 66 3.65 -11.39 1.51
CA VAL A 66 3.75 -12.72 0.90
C VAL A 66 4.26 -12.67 -0.53
N PRO A 67 5.09 -13.65 -0.96
CA PRO A 67 5.47 -13.77 -2.35
C PRO A 67 4.25 -14.08 -3.22
N ALA A 68 4.20 -13.48 -4.41
CA ALA A 68 3.16 -13.67 -5.40
C ALA A 68 3.77 -13.88 -6.78
N ALA A 69 3.35 -14.89 -7.50
CA ALA A 69 3.67 -15.06 -8.91
C ALA A 69 2.66 -14.28 -9.76
N LEU A 70 3.17 -13.45 -10.68
CA LEU A 70 2.33 -12.79 -11.67
C LEU A 70 2.15 -13.73 -12.87
N GLU A 71 0.92 -14.16 -13.13
CA GLU A 71 0.53 -14.74 -14.42
C GLU A 71 0.14 -13.58 -15.36
N PRO A 72 0.92 -13.29 -16.40
CA PRO A 72 0.55 -12.27 -17.36
C PRO A 72 -0.79 -12.57 -18.02
N ALA A 73 -1.58 -11.55 -18.29
CA ALA A 73 -2.80 -11.71 -19.07
C ALA A 73 -2.43 -12.14 -20.51
N ALA A 74 -3.15 -13.13 -21.05
CA ALA A 74 -2.94 -13.58 -22.43
C ALA A 74 -3.15 -12.43 -23.43
N GLU A 75 -4.11 -11.56 -23.13
CA GLU A 75 -4.36 -10.31 -23.85
C GLU A 75 -4.56 -9.19 -22.83
N ARG A 76 -3.97 -8.03 -23.11
CA ARG A 76 -4.19 -6.84 -22.30
C ARG A 76 -5.56 -6.26 -22.64
N THR A 77 -6.49 -6.37 -21.72
CA THR A 77 -7.85 -5.86 -21.87
C THR A 77 -8.04 -4.59 -21.07
N ARG A 78 -8.70 -3.60 -21.69
CA ARG A 78 -9.11 -2.38 -21.00
C ARG A 78 -10.42 -2.61 -20.26
N LEU A 79 -10.48 -2.11 -19.03
CA LEU A 79 -11.67 -2.11 -18.21
C LEU A 79 -12.06 -0.67 -17.91
N GLN A 80 -13.36 -0.41 -17.99
CA GLN A 80 -13.93 0.84 -17.52
C GLN A 80 -14.40 0.66 -16.08
N VAL A 81 -13.80 1.41 -15.17
CA VAL A 81 -14.15 1.35 -13.74
C VAL A 81 -14.73 2.68 -13.27
N PRO A 82 -15.81 2.65 -12.48
CA PRO A 82 -16.35 3.86 -11.88
C PRO A 82 -15.37 4.43 -10.84
N THR A 83 -15.43 5.74 -10.67
CA THR A 83 -14.58 6.45 -9.71
C THR A 83 -15.39 7.12 -8.61
N SER A 84 -14.71 7.61 -7.57
CA SER A 84 -15.32 8.29 -6.42
C SER A 84 -16.06 9.60 -6.78
N THR A 85 -15.75 10.20 -7.92
CA THR A 85 -16.43 11.42 -8.42
C THR A 85 -17.55 11.13 -9.41
N GLY A 86 -17.87 9.85 -9.66
CA GLY A 86 -18.89 9.43 -10.61
C GLY A 86 -18.40 9.40 -12.06
N LYS A 87 -17.11 9.62 -12.31
CA LYS A 87 -16.51 9.45 -13.62
C LYS A 87 -16.24 7.98 -13.92
N ILE A 88 -15.81 7.71 -15.14
CA ILE A 88 -15.28 6.41 -15.57
C ILE A 88 -13.81 6.59 -15.90
N ARG A 89 -12.97 5.66 -15.42
CA ARG A 89 -11.54 5.61 -15.72
C ARG A 89 -11.22 4.31 -16.44
N ASP A 90 -10.39 4.42 -17.46
CA ASP A 90 -9.87 3.26 -18.16
C ASP A 90 -8.61 2.75 -17.45
N ILE A 91 -8.60 1.45 -17.13
CA ILE A 91 -7.42 0.72 -16.63
C ILE A 91 -7.16 -0.49 -17.52
N GLU A 92 -5.90 -0.90 -17.62
CA GLU A 92 -5.50 -2.04 -18.44
C GLU A 92 -5.08 -3.20 -17.54
N ARG A 93 -5.64 -4.40 -17.80
CA ARG A 93 -5.28 -5.64 -17.10
C ARG A 93 -3.87 -6.08 -17.52
N ILE A 94 -2.96 -6.21 -16.56
CA ILE A 94 -1.59 -6.69 -16.78
C ILE A 94 -1.49 -8.20 -16.54
N GLY A 95 -2.13 -8.71 -15.51
CA GLY A 95 -2.09 -10.12 -15.14
C GLY A 95 -2.75 -10.39 -13.80
N THR A 96 -2.58 -11.62 -13.31
CA THR A 96 -3.13 -12.07 -12.04
C THR A 96 -1.99 -12.46 -11.09
N LEU A 97 -1.93 -11.81 -9.96
CA LEU A 97 -1.05 -12.17 -8.84
C LEU A 97 -1.68 -13.34 -8.08
N LYS A 98 -0.98 -14.46 -7.99
CA LYS A 98 -1.36 -15.64 -7.19
C LYS A 98 -0.47 -15.73 -5.97
N PHE A 99 -1.06 -15.85 -4.79
CA PHE A 99 -0.34 -15.88 -3.52
C PHE A 99 -1.11 -16.68 -2.46
N THR A 100 -0.43 -16.97 -1.36
CA THR A 100 -1.05 -17.60 -0.20
C THR A 100 -0.81 -16.72 1.02
N VAL A 101 -1.88 -16.29 1.70
CA VAL A 101 -1.79 -15.53 2.94
C VAL A 101 -2.53 -16.28 4.04
N LYS A 102 -1.85 -16.49 5.19
CA LYS A 102 -2.38 -17.25 6.36
C LYS A 102 -3.00 -18.60 5.96
N GLY A 103 -2.33 -19.33 5.06
CA GLY A 103 -2.75 -20.65 4.59
C GLY A 103 -3.88 -20.64 3.55
N ARG A 104 -4.39 -19.48 3.13
CA ARG A 104 -5.46 -19.36 2.12
C ARG A 104 -4.89 -18.90 0.80
N ALA A 105 -5.08 -19.70 -0.27
CA ALA A 105 -4.75 -19.31 -1.63
C ALA A 105 -5.68 -18.21 -2.10
N MET A 106 -5.11 -17.15 -2.66
CA MET A 106 -5.81 -15.95 -3.13
C MET A 106 -5.25 -15.46 -4.44
N ARG A 107 -5.97 -14.56 -5.05
CA ARG A 107 -5.54 -13.89 -6.28
C ARG A 107 -6.02 -12.43 -6.29
N LEU A 108 -5.24 -11.57 -6.93
CA LEU A 108 -5.60 -10.19 -7.25
C LEU A 108 -5.16 -9.89 -8.68
N THR A 109 -5.99 -9.23 -9.43
CA THR A 109 -5.62 -8.71 -10.74
C THR A 109 -4.80 -7.44 -10.55
N ALA A 110 -3.67 -7.37 -11.26
CA ALA A 110 -2.84 -6.18 -11.35
C ALA A 110 -3.19 -5.40 -12.62
N PHE A 111 -3.22 -4.09 -12.49
CA PHE A 111 -3.60 -3.18 -13.56
C PHE A 111 -2.50 -2.15 -13.85
N HIS A 112 -2.62 -1.51 -15.00
CA HIS A 112 -1.95 -0.28 -15.35
C HIS A 112 -3.00 0.83 -15.50
N GLU A 113 -2.76 1.98 -14.89
CA GLU A 113 -3.58 3.18 -15.08
C GLU A 113 -3.15 3.88 -16.36
N LEU A 114 -4.09 4.03 -17.32
CA LEU A 114 -3.77 4.50 -18.67
C LEU A 114 -3.52 6.02 -18.78
N ASP A 115 -3.72 6.76 -17.70
CA ASP A 115 -3.28 8.15 -17.56
C ASP A 115 -1.77 8.25 -17.26
N GLN A 116 -1.11 7.13 -16.93
CA GLN A 116 0.34 7.02 -16.81
C GLN A 116 0.93 6.52 -18.14
N PRO A 117 1.89 7.25 -18.77
CA PRO A 117 2.40 6.87 -20.09
C PRO A 117 3.23 5.58 -20.10
N GLN A 118 3.73 5.15 -18.94
CA GLN A 118 4.57 3.96 -18.79
C GLN A 118 4.13 3.15 -17.58
N ILE A 119 4.28 1.81 -17.66
CA ILE A 119 4.05 0.93 -16.51
C ILE A 119 5.25 1.06 -15.57
N THR A 120 5.22 2.06 -14.71
CA THR A 120 6.24 2.23 -13.66
C THR A 120 5.92 1.41 -12.43
N ARG A 121 4.63 1.12 -12.19
CA ARG A 121 4.12 0.30 -11.09
C ARG A 121 2.89 -0.47 -11.52
N LEU A 122 2.68 -1.62 -10.89
CA LEU A 122 1.42 -2.35 -10.99
C LEU A 122 0.44 -1.77 -9.96
N PHE A 123 -0.70 -1.32 -10.43
CA PHE A 123 -1.79 -0.85 -9.59
C PHE A 123 -2.68 -2.03 -9.17
N VAL A 124 -2.86 -2.22 -7.87
CA VAL A 124 -3.63 -3.34 -7.30
C VAL A 124 -4.66 -2.82 -6.31
N PRO A 125 -5.79 -2.27 -6.82
CA PRO A 125 -6.91 -1.88 -5.98
C PRO A 125 -7.66 -3.13 -5.51
N PHE A 126 -8.07 -3.19 -4.23
CA PHE A 126 -8.79 -4.33 -3.69
C PHE A 126 -9.81 -3.93 -2.62
N SER A 127 -10.78 -4.80 -2.41
CA SER A 127 -11.68 -4.79 -1.28
C SER A 127 -11.60 -6.14 -0.55
N ASP A 128 -11.98 -6.15 0.71
CA ASP A 128 -11.97 -7.34 1.56
C ASP A 128 -13.10 -7.27 2.62
N LEU A 129 -13.17 -8.24 3.54
CA LEU A 129 -14.24 -8.26 4.55
C LEU A 129 -14.12 -7.16 5.62
N THR A 130 -13.07 -6.35 5.63
CA THR A 130 -12.95 -5.16 6.48
C THR A 130 -13.50 -3.90 5.82
N THR A 131 -13.71 -3.95 4.51
CA THR A 131 -14.15 -2.81 3.70
C THR A 131 -15.52 -2.31 4.13
N GLY A 132 -15.61 -1.02 4.45
CA GLY A 132 -16.83 -0.36 4.92
C GLY A 132 -17.10 -0.50 6.41
N THR A 133 -16.26 -1.24 7.15
CA THR A 133 -16.38 -1.43 8.61
C THR A 133 -15.11 -1.01 9.36
N GLU A 134 -13.99 -1.66 9.07
CA GLU A 134 -12.68 -1.37 9.67
C GLU A 134 -11.78 -0.55 8.72
N THR A 135 -12.05 -0.59 7.41
CA THR A 135 -11.35 0.16 6.37
C THR A 135 -12.32 0.94 5.50
N TYR A 136 -11.80 1.84 4.68
CA TYR A 136 -12.61 2.72 3.84
C TYR A 136 -13.55 1.94 2.90
N SER A 137 -14.77 2.45 2.74
CA SER A 137 -15.83 1.78 1.96
C SER A 137 -15.53 1.62 0.46
N ALA A 138 -14.62 2.44 -0.08
CA ALA A 138 -14.15 2.33 -1.45
C ALA A 138 -12.93 1.40 -1.61
N GLY A 139 -12.58 0.61 -0.60
CA GLY A 139 -11.46 -0.30 -0.62
C GLY A 139 -10.10 0.36 -0.33
N ARG A 140 -9.04 -0.37 -0.66
CA ARG A 140 -7.65 0.04 -0.47
C ARG A 140 -6.82 -0.27 -1.71
N TYR A 141 -5.65 0.35 -1.78
CA TYR A 141 -4.72 0.20 -2.89
C TYR A 141 -3.38 -0.35 -2.43
N MET A 142 -2.72 -1.03 -3.33
CA MET A 142 -1.29 -1.34 -3.30
C MET A 142 -0.69 -0.98 -4.65
N GLU A 143 0.56 -0.57 -4.63
CA GLU A 143 1.38 -0.38 -5.81
C GLU A 143 2.61 -1.28 -5.70
N LEU A 144 2.90 -2.03 -6.75
CA LEU A 144 4.00 -2.98 -6.76
C LEU A 144 5.00 -2.57 -7.83
N ASP A 145 6.27 -2.42 -7.43
CA ASP A 145 7.36 -2.14 -8.36
C ASP A 145 7.61 -3.34 -9.27
N PRO A 146 7.84 -3.14 -10.58
CA PRO A 146 8.15 -4.22 -11.50
C PRO A 146 9.40 -4.99 -11.06
N THR A 147 9.36 -6.31 -11.24
CA THR A 147 10.49 -7.19 -10.97
C THR A 147 10.83 -8.02 -12.20
N PRO A 148 12.12 -8.22 -12.51
CA PRO A 148 12.53 -9.00 -13.68
C PRO A 148 12.22 -10.49 -13.52
N THR A 149 11.93 -10.96 -12.31
CA THR A 149 11.67 -12.38 -12.02
C THR A 149 10.20 -12.77 -12.18
N GLY A 150 9.28 -11.80 -12.28
CA GLY A 150 7.83 -12.01 -12.23
C GLY A 150 7.32 -12.43 -10.83
N ILE A 151 8.21 -12.46 -9.83
CA ILE A 151 7.84 -12.70 -8.42
C ILE A 151 7.77 -11.35 -7.71
N TYR A 152 6.63 -11.05 -7.15
CA TYR A 152 6.34 -9.82 -6.42
C TYR A 152 6.19 -10.11 -4.94
N VAL A 153 6.27 -9.08 -4.12
CA VAL A 153 5.82 -9.15 -2.73
C VAL A 153 4.50 -8.41 -2.63
N VAL A 154 3.42 -9.14 -2.38
CA VAL A 154 2.12 -8.57 -2.01
C VAL A 154 2.17 -8.30 -0.51
N ASP A 155 2.43 -7.05 -0.15
CA ASP A 155 2.55 -6.62 1.24
C ASP A 155 1.33 -5.79 1.65
N PHE A 156 0.40 -6.42 2.33
CA PHE A 156 -0.79 -5.73 2.82
C PHE A 156 -0.49 -4.76 3.98
N ASN A 157 0.69 -4.84 4.63
CA ASN A 157 1.06 -3.89 5.69
C ASN A 157 1.29 -2.48 5.16
N VAL A 158 1.52 -2.33 3.86
CA VAL A 158 1.65 -1.03 3.18
C VAL A 158 0.40 -0.67 2.36
N ALA A 159 -0.66 -1.48 2.41
CA ALA A 159 -1.92 -1.14 1.77
C ALA A 159 -2.52 0.14 2.37
N TYR A 160 -3.05 1.00 1.50
CA TYR A 160 -3.46 2.34 1.88
C TYR A 160 -4.86 2.73 1.36
N HIS A 161 -5.50 3.67 2.03
CA HIS A 161 -6.74 4.29 1.55
C HIS A 161 -6.45 5.22 0.36
N PRO A 162 -7.27 5.19 -0.70
CA PRO A 162 -7.15 6.12 -1.81
C PRO A 162 -7.31 7.57 -1.34
N TYR A 163 -6.74 8.52 -2.06
CA TYR A 163 -6.74 9.93 -1.66
C TYR A 163 -8.13 10.54 -1.49
N CYS A 164 -9.14 10.00 -2.18
CA CYS A 164 -10.54 10.42 -1.99
C CYS A 164 -11.10 10.13 -0.59
N TYR A 165 -10.46 9.28 0.21
CA TYR A 165 -10.75 9.12 1.63
C TYR A 165 -10.43 10.40 2.42
N TYR A 166 -9.33 11.04 2.08
CA TYR A 166 -8.85 12.25 2.77
C TYR A 166 -9.46 13.52 2.21
N ASN A 167 -9.60 13.60 0.89
CA ASN A 167 -10.16 14.74 0.19
C ASN A 167 -11.02 14.27 -0.99
N ALA A 168 -12.30 14.62 -0.96
CA ALA A 168 -13.29 14.21 -1.97
C ALA A 168 -13.06 14.80 -3.37
N GLU A 169 -12.13 15.74 -3.53
CA GLU A 169 -11.74 16.29 -4.84
C GLU A 169 -10.91 15.29 -5.66
N TYR A 170 -10.28 14.30 -5.00
CA TYR A 170 -9.54 13.26 -5.71
C TYR A 170 -10.47 12.28 -6.38
N ASP A 171 -10.16 11.97 -7.64
CA ASP A 171 -10.89 11.04 -8.48
C ASP A 171 -10.22 9.67 -8.44
N CYS A 172 -10.75 8.75 -7.63
CA CYS A 172 -10.14 7.46 -7.35
C CYS A 172 -10.96 6.30 -7.93
N PRO A 173 -10.36 5.38 -8.73
CA PRO A 173 -11.08 4.25 -9.31
C PRO A 173 -11.47 3.22 -8.25
N TYR A 174 -12.69 2.74 -8.27
CA TYR A 174 -13.11 1.67 -7.36
C TYR A 174 -12.48 0.33 -7.75
N PRO A 175 -12.11 -0.52 -6.77
CA PRO A 175 -11.65 -1.86 -7.03
C PRO A 175 -12.65 -2.65 -7.88
N PRO A 176 -12.21 -3.29 -8.97
CA PRO A 176 -13.07 -4.21 -9.72
C PRO A 176 -13.56 -5.37 -8.85
N LYS A 177 -14.74 -5.91 -9.16
CA LYS A 177 -15.37 -7.00 -8.37
C LYS A 177 -14.46 -8.23 -8.20
N GLU A 178 -13.63 -8.52 -9.19
CA GLU A 178 -12.68 -9.62 -9.17
C GLU A 178 -11.54 -9.45 -8.14
N ASN A 179 -11.29 -8.21 -7.69
CA ASN A 179 -10.32 -7.89 -6.64
C ASN A 179 -10.97 -7.81 -5.25
N ARG A 180 -12.05 -8.53 -5.05
CA ARG A 180 -12.65 -8.73 -3.73
C ARG A 180 -12.09 -9.98 -3.07
N LEU A 181 -11.45 -9.81 -1.91
CA LEU A 181 -10.92 -10.90 -1.10
C LEU A 181 -11.97 -11.36 -0.07
N GLU A 182 -12.24 -12.67 -0.03
CA GLU A 182 -13.22 -13.27 0.87
C GLU A 182 -12.59 -13.63 2.26
N MET A 183 -11.75 -12.73 2.77
CA MET A 183 -11.24 -12.76 4.15
C MET A 183 -10.95 -11.34 4.64
N PRO A 184 -10.96 -11.10 5.97
CA PRO A 184 -10.57 -9.81 6.51
C PRO A 184 -9.04 -9.64 6.45
N ILE A 185 -8.57 -8.61 5.76
CA ILE A 185 -7.16 -8.23 5.69
C ILE A 185 -6.88 -7.14 6.72
N ARG A 186 -6.55 -7.55 7.95
CA ARG A 186 -6.23 -6.63 9.05
C ARG A 186 -4.75 -6.26 9.06
N ALA A 187 -4.28 -5.66 7.96
CA ALA A 187 -2.95 -5.11 7.75
C ALA A 187 -3.06 -3.79 6.96
N GLY A 188 -2.09 -2.90 7.04
CA GLY A 188 -2.10 -1.60 6.37
C GLY A 188 -2.99 -0.56 7.05
N GLU A 189 -3.46 0.41 6.29
CA GLU A 189 -4.33 1.49 6.79
C GLU A 189 -5.71 0.97 7.18
N ARG A 190 -6.26 1.59 8.22
CA ARG A 190 -7.61 1.35 8.71
C ARG A 190 -8.29 2.68 9.08
N LEU A 191 -9.58 2.64 9.29
CA LEU A 191 -10.29 3.76 9.87
C LEU A 191 -9.82 4.01 11.32
N PRO A 192 -9.74 5.28 11.77
CA PRO A 192 -9.54 5.59 13.18
C PRO A 192 -10.57 4.84 14.02
N LYS A 193 -10.17 4.36 15.20
CA LYS A 193 -11.17 3.88 16.17
C LYS A 193 -12.03 5.07 16.53
N ALA A 194 -13.35 4.89 16.50
CA ALA A 194 -14.23 5.88 17.12
C ALA A 194 -13.71 6.13 18.54
N SER A 195 -13.40 7.40 18.85
CA SER A 195 -13.09 7.76 20.22
C SER A 195 -14.29 7.32 21.05
N SER A 196 -14.11 6.31 21.92
CA SER A 196 -15.09 6.04 22.95
C SER A 196 -15.08 7.29 23.84
N SER A 197 -15.96 8.23 23.55
CA SER A 197 -16.35 9.25 24.54
C SER A 197 -16.99 8.44 25.68
N VAL A 198 -16.19 8.16 26.71
CA VAL A 198 -16.72 7.72 27.99
C VAL A 198 -17.61 8.86 28.50
N PRO A 199 -18.88 8.58 28.79
CA PRO A 199 -19.77 9.58 29.37
C PRO A 199 -19.31 10.02 30.76
#